data_a6cf00a2811c041530216e4e5c2478fe
#
_entry.id   a6cf00a2811c041530216e4e5c2478fe
#
_cell.length_a   1.000
_cell.length_b   1.000
_cell.length_c   1.000
_cell.angle_alpha   90.00
_cell.angle_beta   90.00
_cell.angle_gamma   90.00
#
_symmetry.space_group_name_H-M   'P 1'
#
loop_
_entity.id
_entity.type
_entity.pdbx_description
1 polymer ?
#
loop_
_entity_poly.entity_id
_entity_poly.type
_entity_poly.pdbx_seq_one_letter_code
_entity_poly.pdbx_strand_id
1 'polypeptide(L)'
;MLPIGSRSARAQDRDLALVGGTVYASPTAPALPDATVLVHGKTIAAVGKSSEIALPKSARVIACAGKVITAGFWNSHVHFETGWANAQEMAAAQLEAHMQEMLTRWGFTTVWDLGSNPQNTLTIRKRVESGEVPGPRILMAGDIFPKNGHPVYLPPEMQLTEAATPEQAAEESRQYMQLGLDGIKLFTGAFMGNKPVVNMDTAIVKGAVSIAHGEHKPVFAHPQNRVGVDSAVAGGVDVLAHTIPTEMSFTDDEIHAMKTHQVGLSPTLTLWTTVVSGGESQRRMVEYGVAELKQYLSAGGTILFGTDVGFQSRYDTRQEYEFMARAMSWREILASLTTNPSGFFTSPNRGTVASGMRADLVILNGDPAEDVTNFAKVSATIRDGNLIYSSQ
;
A
#
# COMPACT_ATOMS: atom_id res chain seq x y z
N MET A 1 31.73 31.61 -11.51
CA MET A 1 31.41 30.19 -11.38
C MET A 1 31.74 29.74 -9.98
N LEU A 2 30.72 29.65 -9.10
CA LEU A 2 30.88 29.07 -7.77
C LEU A 2 30.42 27.62 -7.86
N PRO A 3 31.08 26.64 -7.25
CA PRO A 3 30.70 25.25 -7.35
C PRO A 3 29.43 25.02 -6.55
N ILE A 4 28.42 24.42 -7.19
CA ILE A 4 27.22 23.91 -6.58
C ILE A 4 27.65 22.74 -5.70
N GLY A 5 27.76 23.00 -4.39
CA GLY A 5 28.13 22.01 -3.39
C GLY A 5 27.11 20.89 -3.31
N SER A 6 27.56 19.67 -3.48
CA SER A 6 26.84 18.43 -3.30
C SER A 6 26.08 18.37 -1.96
N ARG A 7 24.75 18.39 -1.98
CA ARG A 7 23.87 18.20 -0.81
C ARG A 7 23.77 16.74 -0.34
N SER A 8 24.63 15.86 -0.81
CA SER A 8 24.47 14.41 -0.68
C SER A 8 25.48 13.74 0.24
N ALA A 9 25.69 14.04 1.48
CA ALA A 9 26.46 13.16 2.39
C ALA A 9 26.34 13.41 3.89
N ARG A 10 25.49 14.28 4.39
CA ARG A 10 25.50 14.63 5.84
C ARG A 10 24.14 14.53 6.58
N ALA A 11 23.11 13.90 6.00
CA ALA A 11 21.82 13.75 6.70
C ALA A 11 21.72 12.48 7.57
N GLN A 12 22.66 11.54 7.46
CA GLN A 12 22.55 10.20 8.07
C GLN A 12 22.89 10.11 9.56
N ASP A 13 23.52 11.12 10.18
CA ASP A 13 23.98 11.06 11.58
C ASP A 13 23.31 12.09 12.52
N ARG A 14 22.19 12.67 12.16
CA ARG A 14 21.48 13.61 13.03
C ARG A 14 20.30 12.95 13.71
N ASP A 15 20.26 13.09 15.03
CA ASP A 15 19.10 12.69 15.82
C ASP A 15 17.88 13.54 15.44
N LEU A 16 16.71 12.91 15.38
CA LEU A 16 15.43 13.56 15.23
C LEU A 16 14.55 13.22 16.45
N ALA A 17 13.98 14.24 17.07
CA ALA A 17 13.09 14.08 18.21
C ALA A 17 11.69 14.61 17.87
N LEU A 18 10.67 13.76 18.00
CA LEU A 18 9.26 14.14 17.93
C LEU A 18 8.75 14.28 19.35
N VAL A 19 8.41 15.51 19.79
CA VAL A 19 8.25 15.84 21.21
C VAL A 19 6.83 16.31 21.54
N GLY A 20 6.24 15.74 22.60
CA GLY A 20 4.99 16.20 23.20
C GLY A 20 3.73 15.71 22.51
N GLY A 21 3.83 14.74 21.61
CA GLY A 21 2.67 14.17 20.92
C GLY A 21 1.99 13.03 21.69
N THR A 22 0.83 12.60 21.22
CA THR A 22 0.22 11.33 21.65
C THR A 22 0.73 10.22 20.72
N VAL A 23 1.39 9.20 21.26
CA VAL A 23 1.89 8.06 20.50
C VAL A 23 0.92 6.89 20.59
N TYR A 24 0.48 6.38 19.45
CA TYR A 24 -0.08 5.04 19.30
C TYR A 24 1.03 4.10 18.85
N ALA A 25 1.65 3.40 19.82
CA ALA A 25 2.78 2.52 19.54
C ALA A 25 2.42 1.33 18.62
N SER A 26 1.18 0.85 18.73
CA SER A 26 0.57 -0.15 17.85
C SER A 26 -0.96 0.01 17.90
N PRO A 27 -1.73 -0.67 17.02
CA PRO A 27 -3.19 -0.63 17.03
C PRO A 27 -3.81 -1.12 18.35
N THR A 28 -3.12 -2.01 19.07
CA THR A 28 -3.60 -2.60 20.34
C THR A 28 -3.05 -1.89 21.58
N ALA A 29 -2.01 -1.06 21.42
CA ALA A 29 -1.42 -0.34 22.54
C ALA A 29 -2.33 0.80 23.04
N PRO A 30 -2.31 1.13 24.34
CA PRO A 30 -2.94 2.34 24.84
C PRO A 30 -2.24 3.59 24.29
N ALA A 31 -2.96 4.70 24.23
CA ALA A 31 -2.37 5.99 23.90
C ALA A 31 -1.32 6.38 24.94
N LEU A 32 -0.17 6.86 24.49
CA LEU A 32 0.87 7.44 25.35
C LEU A 32 0.87 8.97 25.12
N PRO A 33 0.20 9.75 25.98
CA PRO A 33 0.16 11.21 25.83
C PRO A 33 1.49 11.83 26.28
N ASP A 34 1.76 13.06 25.80
CA ASP A 34 2.98 13.82 26.09
C ASP A 34 4.24 12.97 25.91
N ALA A 35 4.32 12.29 24.76
CA ALA A 35 5.40 11.37 24.47
C ALA A 35 6.46 12.00 23.58
N THR A 36 7.67 11.46 23.71
CA THR A 36 8.79 11.72 22.81
C THR A 36 9.18 10.44 22.10
N VAL A 37 9.37 10.55 20.77
CA VAL A 37 10.02 9.54 19.94
C VAL A 37 11.38 10.08 19.51
N LEU A 38 12.45 9.47 20.00
CA LEU A 38 13.82 9.79 19.61
C LEU A 38 14.29 8.84 18.52
N VAL A 39 14.73 9.39 17.41
CA VAL A 39 15.26 8.67 16.25
C VAL A 39 16.75 8.90 16.15
N HIS A 40 17.52 7.84 15.94
CA HIS A 40 18.94 7.88 15.62
C HIS A 40 19.17 7.19 14.28
N GLY A 41 19.70 7.95 13.31
CA GLY A 41 19.86 7.44 11.95
C GLY A 41 18.55 6.91 11.38
N LYS A 42 18.48 5.60 11.10
CA LYS A 42 17.31 4.95 10.49
C LYS A 42 16.39 4.26 11.49
N THR A 43 16.67 4.33 12.79
CA THR A 43 15.96 3.55 13.82
C THR A 43 15.42 4.43 14.93
N ILE A 44 14.33 3.99 15.54
CA ILE A 44 13.79 4.56 16.76
C ILE A 44 14.74 4.16 17.91
N ALA A 45 15.39 5.14 18.53
CA ALA A 45 16.29 4.91 19.65
C ALA A 45 15.53 4.77 20.98
N ALA A 46 14.50 5.60 21.19
CA ALA A 46 13.69 5.57 22.40
C ALA A 46 12.26 6.08 22.14
N VAL A 47 11.31 5.58 22.92
CA VAL A 47 9.92 6.06 23.02
C VAL A 47 9.53 6.07 24.47
N GLY A 48 8.95 7.16 24.96
CA GLY A 48 8.51 7.27 26.35
C GLY A 48 7.87 8.63 26.62
N LYS A 49 7.52 8.92 27.88
CA LYS A 49 7.04 10.24 28.28
C LYS A 49 8.13 11.28 28.02
N SER A 50 7.76 12.48 27.59
CA SER A 50 8.72 13.54 27.27
C SER A 50 9.63 13.88 28.46
N SER A 51 9.15 13.77 29.68
CA SER A 51 9.94 13.97 30.92
C SER A 51 10.99 12.89 31.18
N GLU A 52 10.90 11.73 30.53
CA GLU A 52 11.77 10.56 30.75
C GLU A 52 12.83 10.41 29.65
N ILE A 53 12.68 11.10 28.52
CA ILE A 53 13.60 10.99 27.36
C ILE A 53 14.56 12.18 27.32
N ALA A 54 15.84 11.91 27.56
CA ALA A 54 16.90 12.89 27.41
C ALA A 54 17.21 13.12 25.92
N LEU A 55 17.12 14.37 25.47
CA LEU A 55 17.40 14.72 24.07
C LEU A 55 18.87 15.09 23.88
N PRO A 56 19.55 14.55 22.85
CA PRO A 56 20.84 15.04 22.41
C PRO A 56 20.77 16.52 22.05
N LYS A 57 21.76 17.32 22.41
CA LYS A 57 21.80 18.77 22.08
C LYS A 57 21.77 19.06 20.59
N SER A 58 22.23 18.11 19.77
CA SER A 58 22.28 18.20 18.31
C SER A 58 20.98 17.73 17.64
N ALA A 59 20.02 17.17 18.39
CA ALA A 59 18.79 16.63 17.82
C ALA A 59 17.95 17.74 17.17
N ARG A 60 17.47 17.45 15.95
CA ARG A 60 16.42 18.25 15.33
C ARG A 60 15.10 17.93 16.03
N VAL A 61 14.44 18.95 16.56
CA VAL A 61 13.16 18.79 17.27
C VAL A 61 12.01 19.16 16.35
N ILE A 62 10.99 18.28 16.30
CA ILE A 62 9.67 18.56 15.74
C ILE A 62 8.69 18.57 16.91
N ALA A 63 8.06 19.72 17.15
CA ALA A 63 7.01 19.85 18.16
C ALA A 63 5.73 19.14 17.70
N CYS A 64 5.24 18.22 18.55
CA CYS A 64 4.07 17.39 18.27
C CYS A 64 2.93 17.60 19.29
N ALA A 65 2.98 18.67 20.09
CA ALA A 65 1.91 18.98 21.03
C ALA A 65 0.55 19.09 20.30
N GLY A 66 -0.47 18.37 20.77
CA GLY A 66 -1.78 18.28 20.14
C GLY A 66 -1.83 17.42 18.87
N LYS A 67 -0.75 16.73 18.53
CA LYS A 67 -0.65 15.84 17.36
C LYS A 67 -0.57 14.37 17.79
N VAL A 68 -0.88 13.49 16.85
CA VAL A 68 -0.76 12.04 17.03
C VAL A 68 0.44 11.53 16.24
N ILE A 69 1.18 10.60 16.82
CA ILE A 69 2.33 9.91 16.19
C ILE A 69 2.00 8.44 16.09
N THR A 70 2.12 7.88 14.87
CA THR A 70 1.95 6.45 14.58
C THR A 70 3.13 5.92 13.78
N ALA A 71 3.21 4.61 13.61
CA ALA A 71 4.08 4.02 12.59
C ALA A 71 3.69 4.49 11.18
N GLY A 72 4.65 4.48 10.28
CA GLY A 72 4.48 4.82 8.88
C GLY A 72 3.45 3.94 8.17
N PHE A 73 2.60 4.56 7.36
CA PHE A 73 1.52 3.88 6.67
C PHE A 73 2.02 3.08 5.45
N TRP A 74 1.37 1.96 5.20
CA TRP A 74 1.49 1.20 3.97
C TRP A 74 0.27 1.43 3.10
N ASN A 75 0.50 1.53 1.77
CA ASN A 75 -0.54 1.40 0.77
C ASN A 75 -0.23 0.16 -0.07
N SER A 76 -1.01 -0.90 0.13
CA SER A 76 -0.79 -2.20 -0.49
C SER A 76 -1.31 -2.28 -1.93
N HIS A 77 -1.79 -1.18 -2.50
CA HIS A 77 -2.26 -1.12 -3.88
C HIS A 77 -2.18 0.30 -4.46
N VAL A 78 -1.16 0.55 -5.26
CA VAL A 78 -0.98 1.77 -6.04
C VAL A 78 -0.51 1.42 -7.45
N HIS A 79 -0.49 2.43 -8.35
CA HIS A 79 0.09 2.34 -9.69
C HIS A 79 0.91 3.60 -10.02
N PHE A 80 1.97 3.44 -10.80
CA PHE A 80 2.78 4.53 -11.35
C PHE A 80 2.52 4.66 -12.86
N GLU A 81 1.27 4.93 -13.24
CA GLU A 81 0.83 5.00 -14.64
C GLU A 81 0.75 6.43 -15.17
N THR A 82 -0.44 7.01 -15.17
CA THR A 82 -0.67 8.35 -15.73
C THR A 82 0.15 9.43 -15.01
N GLY A 83 0.92 10.19 -15.75
CA GLY A 83 1.78 11.25 -15.22
C GLY A 83 3.15 10.79 -14.72
N TRP A 84 3.41 9.49 -14.67
CA TRP A 84 4.67 8.89 -14.21
C TRP A 84 5.55 8.38 -15.35
N ALA A 85 5.06 8.42 -16.59
CA ALA A 85 5.82 7.97 -17.77
C ALA A 85 7.14 8.75 -17.89
N ASN A 86 8.19 8.06 -18.37
CA ASN A 86 9.53 8.62 -18.55
C ASN A 86 10.19 9.15 -17.27
N ALA A 87 10.00 8.45 -16.16
CA ALA A 87 10.60 8.82 -14.87
C ALA A 87 12.13 9.01 -14.93
N GLN A 88 12.81 8.41 -15.91
CA GLN A 88 14.23 8.61 -16.13
C GLN A 88 14.57 10.04 -16.55
N GLU A 89 13.72 10.67 -17.36
CA GLU A 89 13.93 12.02 -17.90
C GLU A 89 13.29 13.11 -17.02
N MET A 90 12.39 12.71 -16.11
CA MET A 90 11.67 13.63 -15.26
C MET A 90 12.62 14.33 -14.29
N ALA A 91 12.53 15.65 -14.18
CA ALA A 91 13.30 16.41 -13.19
C ALA A 91 12.99 15.94 -11.76
N ALA A 92 14.00 15.90 -10.86
CA ALA A 92 13.82 15.44 -9.49
C ALA A 92 12.70 16.18 -8.75
N ALA A 93 12.61 17.51 -8.90
CA ALA A 93 11.56 18.31 -8.28
C ALA A 93 10.16 17.97 -8.79
N GLN A 94 10.00 17.60 -10.05
CA GLN A 94 8.73 17.17 -10.61
C GLN A 94 8.33 15.79 -10.07
N LEU A 95 9.27 14.84 -10.01
CA LEU A 95 9.03 13.52 -9.45
C LEU A 95 8.71 13.61 -7.95
N GLU A 96 9.40 14.49 -7.20
CA GLU A 96 9.08 14.78 -5.81
C GLU A 96 7.66 15.32 -5.64
N ALA A 97 7.24 16.27 -6.48
CA ALA A 97 5.88 16.81 -6.44
C ALA A 97 4.82 15.71 -6.65
N HIS A 98 5.03 14.82 -7.62
CA HIS A 98 4.14 13.67 -7.84
C HIS A 98 4.12 12.72 -6.63
N MET A 99 5.31 12.41 -6.04
CA MET A 99 5.40 11.61 -4.82
C MET A 99 4.62 12.24 -3.67
N GLN A 100 4.72 13.56 -3.50
CA GLN A 100 3.99 14.25 -2.45
C GLN A 100 2.50 14.21 -2.70
N GLU A 101 2.05 14.54 -3.90
CA GLU A 101 0.63 14.61 -4.24
C GLU A 101 -0.07 13.26 -4.08
N MET A 102 0.54 12.18 -4.55
CA MET A 102 -0.09 10.87 -4.58
C MET A 102 0.15 10.06 -3.30
N LEU A 103 1.32 10.18 -2.66
CA LEU A 103 1.76 9.23 -1.64
C LEU A 103 2.18 9.88 -0.31
N THR A 104 3.24 10.70 -0.30
CA THR A 104 3.89 11.03 0.97
C THR A 104 3.10 11.98 1.84
N ARG A 105 2.27 12.86 1.26
CA ARG A 105 1.34 13.72 2.01
C ARG A 105 0.21 12.96 2.71
N TRP A 106 0.00 11.69 2.37
CA TRP A 106 -1.00 10.80 2.96
C TRP A 106 -0.40 9.83 3.99
N GLY A 107 0.89 10.00 4.32
CA GLY A 107 1.56 9.21 5.34
C GLY A 107 2.17 7.90 4.86
N PHE A 108 2.14 7.62 3.56
CA PHE A 108 2.67 6.36 3.03
C PHE A 108 4.19 6.36 3.04
N THR A 109 4.77 5.46 3.83
CA THR A 109 6.21 5.18 3.92
C THR A 109 6.60 3.93 3.15
N THR A 110 5.63 3.07 2.82
CA THR A 110 5.81 1.88 1.98
C THR A 110 4.58 1.71 1.08
N VAL A 111 4.81 1.37 -0.19
CA VAL A 111 3.75 1.13 -1.17
C VAL A 111 4.02 -0.14 -1.98
N TRP A 112 2.94 -0.79 -2.43
CA TRP A 112 2.96 -1.84 -3.45
C TRP A 112 2.41 -1.31 -4.76
N ASP A 113 3.24 -1.23 -5.78
CA ASP A 113 2.83 -1.02 -7.18
C ASP A 113 2.38 -2.35 -7.77
N LEU A 114 1.12 -2.44 -8.17
CA LEU A 114 0.49 -3.70 -8.61
C LEU A 114 0.21 -3.73 -10.11
N GLY A 115 1.22 -3.45 -10.95
CA GLY A 115 1.11 -3.66 -12.38
C GLY A 115 1.33 -2.42 -13.24
N SER A 116 2.29 -1.57 -12.89
CA SER A 116 2.77 -0.51 -13.78
C SER A 116 3.91 -1.00 -14.69
N ASN A 117 4.36 -0.17 -15.62
CA ASN A 117 5.53 -0.49 -16.44
C ASN A 117 6.76 -0.80 -15.57
N PRO A 118 7.32 -2.01 -15.59
CA PRO A 118 8.39 -2.41 -14.69
C PRO A 118 9.64 -1.54 -14.77
N GLN A 119 10.08 -1.19 -15.96
CA GLN A 119 11.30 -0.40 -16.16
C GLN A 119 11.14 1.00 -15.58
N ASN A 120 9.94 1.59 -15.74
CA ASN A 120 9.64 2.91 -15.22
C ASN A 120 9.61 2.90 -13.68
N THR A 121 8.88 1.96 -13.06
CA THR A 121 8.79 1.85 -11.60
C THR A 121 10.15 1.51 -10.97
N LEU A 122 10.94 0.62 -11.58
CA LEU A 122 12.31 0.33 -11.12
C LEU A 122 13.19 1.59 -11.16
N THR A 123 13.02 2.44 -12.18
CA THR A 123 13.72 3.73 -12.28
C THR A 123 13.29 4.67 -11.15
N ILE A 124 11.98 4.81 -10.90
CA ILE A 124 11.44 5.60 -9.79
C ILE A 124 12.01 5.10 -8.45
N ARG A 125 11.95 3.78 -8.21
CA ARG A 125 12.48 3.15 -7.00
C ARG A 125 13.97 3.49 -6.79
N LYS A 126 14.79 3.35 -7.83
CA LYS A 126 16.21 3.67 -7.78
C LYS A 126 16.47 5.13 -7.40
N ARG A 127 15.72 6.07 -7.96
CA ARG A 127 15.83 7.50 -7.66
C ARG A 127 15.44 7.83 -6.22
N VAL A 128 14.43 7.14 -5.69
CA VAL A 128 14.02 7.28 -4.28
C VAL A 128 15.06 6.64 -3.34
N GLU A 129 15.57 5.45 -3.66
CA GLU A 129 16.54 4.73 -2.83
C GLU A 129 17.92 5.41 -2.79
N SER A 130 18.30 6.07 -3.88
CA SER A 130 19.54 6.88 -3.92
C SER A 130 19.45 8.17 -3.11
N GLY A 131 18.23 8.54 -2.66
CA GLY A 131 17.98 9.82 -1.96
C GLY A 131 17.91 11.02 -2.89
N GLU A 132 17.87 10.84 -4.20
CA GLU A 132 17.65 11.89 -5.19
C GLU A 132 16.26 12.53 -5.03
N VAL A 133 15.26 11.69 -4.75
CA VAL A 133 13.87 12.09 -4.56
C VAL A 133 13.35 11.56 -3.23
N PRO A 134 12.78 12.41 -2.36
CA PRO A 134 12.06 11.95 -1.18
C PRO A 134 10.84 11.11 -1.57
N GLY A 135 10.69 9.92 -0.99
CA GLY A 135 9.56 9.05 -1.34
C GLY A 135 9.44 7.83 -0.43
N PRO A 136 8.37 7.04 -0.58
CA PRO A 136 8.18 5.81 0.17
C PRO A 136 9.13 4.70 -0.31
N ARG A 137 9.23 3.63 0.44
CA ARG A 137 9.75 2.36 -0.04
C ARG A 137 8.78 1.82 -1.08
N ILE A 138 9.26 1.52 -2.28
CA ILE A 138 8.44 1.01 -3.38
C ILE A 138 8.71 -0.48 -3.56
N LEU A 139 7.68 -1.29 -3.38
CA LEU A 139 7.63 -2.70 -3.75
C LEU A 139 6.80 -2.81 -5.02
N MET A 140 7.06 -3.81 -5.86
CA MET A 140 6.46 -3.89 -7.17
C MET A 140 6.12 -5.32 -7.56
N ALA A 141 4.92 -5.54 -8.12
CA ALA A 141 4.49 -6.77 -8.76
C ALA A 141 4.38 -6.58 -10.28
N GLY A 142 4.78 -7.60 -11.03
CA GLY A 142 4.54 -7.67 -12.48
C GLY A 142 3.18 -8.30 -12.76
N ASP A 143 2.46 -7.76 -13.74
CA ASP A 143 1.09 -8.17 -14.04
C ASP A 143 1.02 -9.23 -15.16
N ILE A 144 0.11 -10.21 -14.98
CA ILE A 144 -0.20 -11.25 -15.96
C ILE A 144 -1.71 -11.34 -16.13
N PHE A 145 -2.15 -11.22 -17.38
CA PHE A 145 -3.55 -11.27 -17.79
C PHE A 145 -3.93 -12.66 -18.34
N PRO A 146 -5.20 -13.07 -18.25
CA PRO A 146 -5.67 -14.25 -18.94
C PRO A 146 -5.65 -14.01 -20.45
N LYS A 147 -5.37 -15.04 -21.22
CA LYS A 147 -5.38 -14.96 -22.71
C LYS A 147 -6.71 -14.43 -23.22
N ASN A 148 -6.68 -13.46 -24.13
CA ASN A 148 -7.84 -12.70 -24.63
C ASN A 148 -8.61 -11.91 -23.55
N GLY A 149 -8.00 -11.66 -22.41
CA GLY A 149 -8.57 -10.90 -21.29
C GLY A 149 -8.09 -9.46 -21.25
N HIS A 150 -7.99 -8.77 -22.41
CA HIS A 150 -7.64 -7.35 -22.46
C HIS A 150 -8.80 -6.51 -21.90
N PRO A 151 -8.67 -5.90 -20.70
CA PRO A 151 -9.75 -5.13 -20.09
C PRO A 151 -10.13 -3.92 -20.94
N VAL A 152 -11.44 -3.62 -21.03
CA VAL A 152 -11.91 -2.51 -21.87
C VAL A 152 -11.53 -1.11 -21.39
N TYR A 153 -11.05 -0.98 -20.17
CA TYR A 153 -10.56 0.29 -19.60
C TYR A 153 -9.08 0.57 -19.89
N LEU A 154 -8.34 -0.42 -20.41
CA LEU A 154 -6.98 -0.22 -20.89
C LEU A 154 -6.95 0.18 -22.35
N PRO A 155 -5.98 1.00 -22.80
CA PRO A 155 -5.83 1.36 -24.20
C PRO A 155 -5.68 0.10 -25.09
N PRO A 156 -6.44 -0.03 -26.18
CA PRO A 156 -6.41 -1.24 -27.02
C PRO A 156 -5.01 -1.56 -27.60
N GLU A 157 -4.16 -0.53 -27.77
CA GLU A 157 -2.79 -0.66 -28.27
C GLU A 157 -1.79 -1.11 -27.19
N MET A 158 -2.20 -1.13 -25.92
CA MET A 158 -1.35 -1.55 -24.81
C MET A 158 -1.02 -3.03 -24.92
N GLN A 159 0.28 -3.34 -24.98
CA GLN A 159 0.73 -4.73 -24.96
C GLN A 159 0.68 -5.27 -23.53
N LEU A 160 -0.15 -6.29 -23.32
CA LEU A 160 -0.29 -6.95 -22.04
C LEU A 160 0.52 -8.26 -22.01
N THR A 161 1.07 -8.58 -20.84
CA THR A 161 1.62 -9.90 -20.58
C THR A 161 0.46 -10.87 -20.37
N GLU A 162 0.22 -11.77 -21.31
CA GLU A 162 -0.90 -12.72 -21.27
C GLU A 162 -0.38 -14.15 -21.08
N ALA A 163 -1.13 -14.96 -20.33
CA ALA A 163 -0.87 -16.39 -20.20
C ALA A 163 -2.12 -17.22 -20.56
N ALA A 164 -1.92 -18.22 -21.42
CA ALA A 164 -2.93 -19.21 -21.82
C ALA A 164 -2.70 -20.59 -21.19
N THR A 165 -1.49 -20.86 -20.67
CA THR A 165 -1.11 -22.12 -20.04
C THR A 165 -0.34 -21.89 -18.74
N PRO A 166 -0.30 -22.88 -17.84
CA PRO A 166 0.54 -22.81 -16.62
C PRO A 166 2.00 -22.54 -16.90
N GLU A 167 2.54 -23.11 -17.98
CA GLU A 167 3.95 -22.96 -18.37
C GLU A 167 4.25 -21.52 -18.81
N GLN A 168 3.33 -20.88 -19.54
CA GLN A 168 3.47 -19.48 -19.92
C GLN A 168 3.43 -18.57 -18.66
N ALA A 169 2.47 -18.78 -17.76
CA ALA A 169 2.40 -18.01 -16.51
C ALA A 169 3.66 -18.18 -15.65
N ALA A 170 4.21 -19.41 -15.59
CA ALA A 170 5.46 -19.67 -14.89
C ALA A 170 6.65 -18.98 -15.55
N GLU A 171 6.71 -18.95 -16.89
CA GLU A 171 7.81 -18.29 -17.62
C GLU A 171 7.77 -16.78 -17.43
N GLU A 172 6.62 -16.14 -17.59
CA GLU A 172 6.46 -14.69 -17.34
C GLU A 172 6.81 -14.32 -15.89
N SER A 173 6.38 -15.15 -14.93
CA SER A 173 6.76 -14.97 -13.53
C SER A 173 8.25 -15.03 -13.30
N ARG A 174 9.00 -15.99 -13.96
CA ARG A 174 10.46 -16.04 -13.88
C ARG A 174 11.11 -14.78 -14.43
N GLN A 175 10.61 -14.28 -15.55
CA GLN A 175 11.13 -13.04 -16.15
C GLN A 175 10.97 -11.86 -15.19
N TYR A 176 9.81 -11.72 -14.52
CA TYR A 176 9.60 -10.70 -13.50
C TYR A 176 10.52 -10.86 -12.28
N MET A 177 10.73 -12.09 -11.81
CA MET A 177 11.68 -12.34 -10.72
C MET A 177 13.12 -11.99 -11.12
N GLN A 178 13.54 -12.32 -12.35
CA GLN A 178 14.86 -11.96 -12.89
C GLN A 178 15.06 -10.45 -13.04
N LEU A 179 13.99 -9.68 -13.33
CA LEU A 179 14.01 -8.21 -13.33
C LEU A 179 14.14 -7.63 -11.92
N GLY A 180 13.99 -8.42 -10.86
CA GLY A 180 14.08 -7.99 -9.47
C GLY A 180 12.78 -7.39 -8.93
N LEU A 181 11.63 -7.81 -9.45
CA LEU A 181 10.33 -7.46 -8.91
C LEU A 181 10.08 -8.20 -7.59
N ASP A 182 9.19 -7.65 -6.76
CA ASP A 182 8.93 -8.13 -5.41
C ASP A 182 7.72 -9.06 -5.32
N GLY A 183 6.94 -9.21 -6.39
CA GLY A 183 5.75 -10.05 -6.44
C GLY A 183 5.17 -10.19 -7.84
N ILE A 184 4.06 -10.90 -7.93
CA ILE A 184 3.27 -11.09 -9.17
C ILE A 184 1.84 -10.59 -8.92
N LYS A 185 1.25 -9.94 -9.93
CA LYS A 185 -0.17 -9.58 -9.98
C LYS A 185 -0.86 -10.37 -11.07
N LEU A 186 -1.90 -11.11 -10.73
CA LEU A 186 -2.71 -11.87 -11.68
C LEU A 186 -4.07 -11.20 -11.87
N PHE A 187 -4.54 -11.09 -13.10
CA PHE A 187 -5.92 -10.75 -13.40
C PHE A 187 -6.72 -12.06 -13.50
N THR A 188 -7.21 -12.55 -12.36
CA THR A 188 -8.02 -13.78 -12.31
C THR A 188 -9.43 -13.56 -12.84
N GLY A 189 -9.83 -12.29 -13.06
CA GLY A 189 -11.01 -11.90 -13.81
C GLY A 189 -10.74 -10.59 -14.56
N ALA A 190 -10.85 -10.59 -15.89
CA ALA A 190 -10.68 -9.39 -16.72
C ALA A 190 -12.05 -8.83 -17.15
N PHE A 191 -12.28 -7.54 -16.91
CA PHE A 191 -13.53 -6.85 -17.24
C PHE A 191 -13.59 -6.54 -18.75
N MET A 192 -14.56 -7.14 -19.42
CA MET A 192 -14.75 -7.07 -20.88
C MET A 192 -15.93 -6.18 -21.30
N GLY A 193 -16.35 -5.24 -20.42
CA GLY A 193 -17.52 -4.38 -20.70
C GLY A 193 -18.82 -5.18 -20.70
N ASN A 194 -19.51 -5.16 -21.84
CA ASN A 194 -20.78 -5.90 -22.02
C ASN A 194 -20.59 -7.39 -22.40
N LYS A 195 -19.35 -7.85 -22.54
CA LYS A 195 -19.02 -9.25 -22.79
C LYS A 195 -18.80 -9.98 -21.45
N PRO A 196 -18.90 -11.31 -21.42
CA PRO A 196 -18.56 -12.09 -20.23
C PRO A 196 -17.13 -11.79 -19.76
N VAL A 197 -16.93 -11.79 -18.45
CA VAL A 197 -15.60 -11.71 -17.83
C VAL A 197 -14.73 -12.86 -18.33
N VAL A 198 -13.51 -12.58 -18.72
CA VAL A 198 -12.51 -13.61 -19.01
C VAL A 198 -11.79 -13.96 -17.73
N ASN A 199 -11.99 -15.17 -17.23
CA ASN A 199 -11.35 -15.65 -16.02
C ASN A 199 -10.07 -16.44 -16.34
N MET A 200 -9.08 -16.35 -15.46
CA MET A 200 -7.86 -17.15 -15.52
C MET A 200 -8.10 -18.50 -14.83
N ASP A 201 -7.80 -19.59 -15.51
CA ASP A 201 -7.93 -20.94 -14.93
C ASP A 201 -7.01 -21.13 -13.73
N THR A 202 -7.48 -21.87 -12.72
CA THR A 202 -6.72 -22.19 -11.49
C THR A 202 -5.35 -22.83 -11.80
N ALA A 203 -5.25 -23.64 -12.85
CA ALA A 203 -3.96 -24.24 -13.24
C ALA A 203 -2.93 -23.18 -13.69
N ILE A 204 -3.39 -22.15 -14.43
CA ILE A 204 -2.55 -21.02 -14.86
C ILE A 204 -2.09 -20.21 -13.63
N VAL A 205 -3.02 -19.91 -12.70
CA VAL A 205 -2.70 -19.25 -11.41
C VAL A 205 -1.61 -20.02 -10.67
N LYS A 206 -1.77 -21.35 -10.53
CA LYS A 206 -0.76 -22.23 -9.89
C LYS A 206 0.61 -22.16 -10.57
N GLY A 207 0.64 -22.05 -11.89
CA GLY A 207 1.88 -21.88 -12.64
C GLY A 207 2.66 -20.65 -12.18
N ALA A 208 2.02 -19.49 -12.11
CA ALA A 208 2.62 -18.25 -11.63
C ALA A 208 3.00 -18.32 -10.14
N VAL A 209 2.08 -18.79 -9.29
CA VAL A 209 2.25 -18.90 -7.83
C VAL A 209 3.47 -19.79 -7.50
N SER A 210 3.65 -20.92 -8.20
CA SER A 210 4.76 -21.84 -7.93
C SER A 210 6.14 -21.18 -8.08
N ILE A 211 6.28 -20.25 -9.02
CA ILE A 211 7.52 -19.51 -9.26
C ILE A 211 7.71 -18.42 -8.19
N ALA A 212 6.69 -17.61 -7.96
CA ALA A 212 6.77 -16.53 -6.98
C ALA A 212 7.05 -17.07 -5.56
N HIS A 213 6.35 -18.11 -5.14
CA HIS A 213 6.56 -18.74 -3.82
C HIS A 213 7.93 -19.44 -3.72
N GLY A 214 8.46 -19.96 -4.81
CA GLY A 214 9.84 -20.49 -4.87
C GLY A 214 10.89 -19.42 -4.54
N GLU A 215 10.60 -18.16 -4.81
CA GLU A 215 11.43 -16.99 -4.50
C GLU A 215 10.94 -16.24 -3.22
N HIS A 216 10.02 -16.81 -2.45
CA HIS A 216 9.40 -16.19 -1.26
C HIS A 216 8.75 -14.84 -1.57
N LYS A 217 8.11 -14.71 -2.73
CA LYS A 217 7.44 -13.50 -3.19
C LYS A 217 5.92 -13.69 -3.19
N PRO A 218 5.14 -12.66 -2.77
CA PRO A 218 3.69 -12.75 -2.76
C PRO A 218 3.10 -12.65 -4.17
N VAL A 219 1.90 -13.23 -4.28
CA VAL A 219 1.06 -13.13 -5.48
C VAL A 219 -0.25 -12.43 -5.11
N PHE A 220 -0.59 -11.42 -5.90
CA PHE A 220 -1.82 -10.64 -5.80
C PHE A 220 -2.78 -11.04 -6.91
N ALA A 221 -4.09 -10.97 -6.66
CA ALA A 221 -5.09 -11.20 -7.70
C ALA A 221 -6.09 -10.05 -7.81
N HIS A 222 -6.44 -9.68 -9.05
CA HIS A 222 -7.60 -8.85 -9.38
C HIS A 222 -8.78 -9.78 -9.71
N PRO A 223 -9.70 -10.03 -8.77
CA PRO A 223 -10.90 -10.83 -9.03
C PRO A 223 -12.02 -9.91 -9.52
N GLN A 224 -12.55 -10.12 -10.70
CA GLN A 224 -13.67 -9.32 -11.21
C GLN A 224 -15.04 -9.89 -10.76
N ASN A 225 -15.06 -11.18 -10.44
CA ASN A 225 -16.27 -11.94 -10.07
C ASN A 225 -15.89 -13.12 -9.17
N ARG A 226 -16.90 -13.87 -8.71
CA ARG A 226 -16.76 -15.06 -7.86
C ARG A 226 -15.83 -16.12 -8.46
N VAL A 227 -15.96 -16.40 -9.76
CA VAL A 227 -15.09 -17.37 -10.46
C VAL A 227 -13.62 -16.95 -10.36
N GLY A 228 -13.34 -15.64 -10.47
CA GLY A 228 -12.00 -15.10 -10.29
C GLY A 228 -11.48 -15.24 -8.85
N VAL A 229 -12.34 -15.09 -7.84
CA VAL A 229 -11.98 -15.36 -6.42
C VAL A 229 -11.64 -16.83 -6.23
N ASP A 230 -12.51 -17.74 -6.68
CA ASP A 230 -12.31 -19.18 -6.56
C ASP A 230 -11.01 -19.62 -7.22
N SER A 231 -10.75 -19.14 -8.43
CA SER A 231 -9.52 -19.43 -9.17
C SER A 231 -8.28 -18.90 -8.45
N ALA A 232 -8.33 -17.68 -7.91
CA ALA A 232 -7.23 -17.07 -7.16
C ALA A 232 -6.90 -17.88 -5.90
N VAL A 233 -7.92 -18.14 -5.07
CA VAL A 233 -7.73 -18.80 -3.76
C VAL A 233 -7.28 -20.26 -3.96
N ALA A 234 -7.96 -21.02 -4.84
CA ALA A 234 -7.58 -22.40 -5.15
C ALA A 234 -6.21 -22.48 -5.87
N GLY A 235 -5.80 -21.40 -6.52
CA GLY A 235 -4.50 -21.26 -7.16
C GLY A 235 -3.35 -20.94 -6.20
N GLY A 236 -3.66 -20.52 -4.97
CA GLY A 236 -2.67 -20.21 -3.92
C GLY A 236 -2.21 -18.75 -3.90
N VAL A 237 -3.06 -17.81 -4.37
CA VAL A 237 -2.79 -16.38 -4.30
C VAL A 237 -2.77 -15.91 -2.85
N ASP A 238 -1.88 -14.97 -2.52
CA ASP A 238 -1.72 -14.45 -1.15
C ASP A 238 -2.64 -13.26 -0.85
N VAL A 239 -2.97 -12.42 -1.85
CA VAL A 239 -3.77 -11.21 -1.63
C VAL A 239 -4.83 -11.05 -2.70
N LEU A 240 -6.09 -10.88 -2.29
CA LEU A 240 -7.11 -10.31 -3.16
C LEU A 240 -6.95 -8.78 -3.18
N ALA A 241 -6.66 -8.26 -4.36
CA ALA A 241 -6.32 -6.85 -4.55
C ALA A 241 -7.54 -5.94 -4.76
N HIS A 242 -8.75 -6.49 -4.59
CA HIS A 242 -10.02 -5.77 -4.54
C HIS A 242 -11.08 -6.63 -3.86
N THR A 243 -12.15 -5.98 -3.37
CA THR A 243 -13.47 -6.60 -3.24
C THR A 243 -14.07 -6.82 -4.63
N ILE A 244 -15.10 -7.68 -4.76
CA ILE A 244 -15.73 -7.92 -6.07
C ILE A 244 -16.96 -7.01 -6.27
N PRO A 245 -17.05 -6.30 -7.41
CA PRO A 245 -18.12 -5.30 -7.62
C PRO A 245 -19.46 -5.91 -8.04
N THR A 246 -19.48 -7.20 -8.37
CA THR A 246 -20.65 -7.89 -8.95
C THR A 246 -21.47 -8.65 -7.92
N GLU A 247 -20.91 -8.93 -6.75
CA GLU A 247 -21.49 -9.77 -5.72
C GLU A 247 -21.68 -8.99 -4.42
N MET A 248 -22.74 -9.29 -3.67
CA MET A 248 -23.01 -8.61 -2.40
C MET A 248 -22.17 -9.13 -1.22
N SER A 249 -21.64 -10.34 -1.35
CA SER A 249 -20.87 -11.00 -0.28
C SER A 249 -20.09 -12.18 -0.83
N PHE A 250 -19.02 -12.53 -0.15
CA PHE A 250 -18.37 -13.83 -0.31
C PHE A 250 -19.31 -14.94 0.20
N THR A 251 -19.19 -16.15 -0.33
CA THR A 251 -19.81 -17.33 0.26
C THR A 251 -19.06 -17.79 1.50
N ASP A 252 -19.70 -18.62 2.32
CA ASP A 252 -19.04 -19.22 3.48
C ASP A 252 -17.86 -20.10 3.06
N ASP A 253 -17.96 -20.80 1.92
CA ASP A 253 -16.87 -21.62 1.36
C ASP A 253 -15.70 -20.75 0.90
N GLU A 254 -15.95 -19.62 0.24
CA GLU A 254 -14.90 -18.65 -0.13
C GLU A 254 -14.21 -18.09 1.12
N ILE A 255 -14.96 -17.65 2.12
CA ILE A 255 -14.41 -17.17 3.40
C ILE A 255 -13.58 -18.25 4.08
N HIS A 256 -14.08 -19.49 4.13
CA HIS A 256 -13.35 -20.62 4.71
C HIS A 256 -12.03 -20.88 3.97
N ALA A 257 -12.07 -20.90 2.64
CA ALA A 257 -10.89 -21.10 1.80
C ALA A 257 -9.88 -19.96 1.96
N MET A 258 -10.33 -18.69 1.89
CA MET A 258 -9.48 -17.52 2.12
C MET A 258 -8.79 -17.56 3.49
N LYS A 259 -9.52 -17.98 4.54
CA LYS A 259 -8.97 -18.13 5.90
C LYS A 259 -7.96 -19.26 5.98
N THR A 260 -8.27 -20.42 5.38
CA THR A 260 -7.40 -21.60 5.38
C THR A 260 -6.06 -21.29 4.69
N HIS A 261 -6.10 -20.53 3.60
CA HIS A 261 -4.92 -20.12 2.84
C HIS A 261 -4.31 -18.78 3.33
N GLN A 262 -4.84 -18.20 4.42
CA GLN A 262 -4.35 -16.94 5.00
C GLN A 262 -4.31 -15.78 3.99
N VAL A 263 -5.27 -15.71 3.07
CA VAL A 263 -5.33 -14.69 2.02
C VAL A 263 -5.57 -13.31 2.66
N GLY A 264 -4.79 -12.30 2.28
CA GLY A 264 -5.04 -10.91 2.62
C GLY A 264 -6.10 -10.28 1.71
N LEU A 265 -6.86 -9.30 2.21
CA LEU A 265 -7.78 -8.51 1.40
C LEU A 265 -7.36 -7.05 1.42
N SER A 266 -7.13 -6.47 0.23
CA SER A 266 -6.93 -5.04 0.02
C SER A 266 -8.20 -4.46 -0.63
N PRO A 267 -9.14 -3.85 0.14
CA PRO A 267 -10.52 -3.63 -0.32
C PRO A 267 -10.66 -2.56 -1.40
N THR A 268 -9.83 -1.51 -1.40
CA THR A 268 -9.83 -0.40 -2.37
C THR A 268 -11.23 0.17 -2.68
N LEU A 269 -12.00 0.48 -1.63
CA LEU A 269 -13.42 0.82 -1.74
C LEU A 269 -13.69 2.08 -2.57
N THR A 270 -12.76 3.05 -2.52
CA THR A 270 -12.86 4.30 -3.28
C THR A 270 -12.81 4.06 -4.79
N LEU A 271 -12.16 3.00 -5.25
CA LEU A 271 -12.13 2.60 -6.67
C LEU A 271 -13.55 2.51 -7.23
N TRP A 272 -14.48 1.92 -6.49
CA TRP A 272 -15.87 1.73 -6.93
C TRP A 272 -16.63 3.04 -7.13
N THR A 273 -16.08 4.17 -6.65
CA THR A 273 -16.64 5.51 -6.92
C THR A 273 -16.09 6.15 -8.19
N THR A 274 -15.08 5.56 -8.82
CA THR A 274 -14.38 6.14 -9.97
C THR A 274 -14.63 5.36 -11.27
N VAL A 275 -14.75 4.04 -11.20
CA VAL A 275 -14.92 3.16 -12.37
C VAL A 275 -16.35 3.15 -12.95
N VAL A 276 -17.33 3.66 -12.19
CA VAL A 276 -18.72 3.82 -12.64
C VAL A 276 -19.19 5.24 -12.33
N SER A 277 -19.69 5.94 -13.34
CA SER A 277 -20.18 7.32 -13.21
C SER A 277 -21.53 7.38 -12.50
N GLY A 278 -21.51 7.66 -11.20
CA GLY A 278 -22.68 8.08 -10.41
C GLY A 278 -23.82 7.06 -10.28
N GLY A 279 -24.84 7.45 -9.53
CA GLY A 279 -26.11 6.74 -9.48
C GLY A 279 -26.14 5.50 -8.58
N GLU A 280 -27.10 4.63 -8.85
CA GLU A 280 -27.40 3.44 -8.06
C GLU A 280 -26.31 2.36 -8.18
N SER A 281 -25.75 2.17 -9.38
CA SER A 281 -24.69 1.19 -9.63
C SER A 281 -23.44 1.47 -8.83
N GLN A 282 -23.00 2.74 -8.76
CA GLN A 282 -21.86 3.14 -7.95
C GLN A 282 -22.11 2.88 -6.47
N ARG A 283 -23.26 3.33 -5.94
CA ARG A 283 -23.61 3.06 -4.53
C ARG A 283 -23.61 1.57 -4.23
N ARG A 284 -24.21 0.76 -5.10
CA ARG A 284 -24.29 -0.70 -4.95
C ARG A 284 -22.88 -1.35 -4.89
N MET A 285 -21.96 -0.95 -5.76
CA MET A 285 -20.59 -1.49 -5.74
C MET A 285 -19.86 -1.16 -4.42
N VAL A 286 -20.02 0.05 -3.92
CA VAL A 286 -19.46 0.43 -2.60
C VAL A 286 -20.10 -0.37 -1.47
N GLU A 287 -21.45 -0.53 -1.50
CA GLU A 287 -22.15 -1.34 -0.49
C GLU A 287 -21.68 -2.80 -0.49
N TYR A 288 -21.48 -3.38 -1.67
CA TYR A 288 -20.96 -4.74 -1.81
C TYR A 288 -19.54 -4.83 -1.23
N GLY A 289 -18.64 -3.93 -1.62
CA GLY A 289 -17.29 -3.90 -1.10
C GLY A 289 -17.23 -3.74 0.42
N VAL A 290 -18.06 -2.87 1.00
CA VAL A 290 -18.16 -2.71 2.47
C VAL A 290 -18.72 -3.98 3.14
N ALA A 291 -19.71 -4.65 2.54
CA ALA A 291 -20.27 -5.89 3.07
C ALA A 291 -19.24 -7.03 3.06
N GLU A 292 -18.49 -7.19 1.98
CA GLU A 292 -17.42 -8.18 1.85
C GLU A 292 -16.28 -7.91 2.85
N LEU A 293 -15.86 -6.65 2.97
CA LEU A 293 -14.87 -6.24 3.97
C LEU A 293 -15.32 -6.62 5.38
N LYS A 294 -16.56 -6.27 5.73
CA LYS A 294 -17.15 -6.57 7.05
C LYS A 294 -17.21 -8.07 7.31
N GLN A 295 -17.67 -8.84 6.32
CA GLN A 295 -17.79 -10.29 6.42
C GLN A 295 -16.41 -10.95 6.63
N TYR A 296 -15.41 -10.58 5.81
CA TYR A 296 -14.08 -11.16 5.91
C TYR A 296 -13.38 -10.79 7.21
N LEU A 297 -13.48 -9.51 7.63
CA LEU A 297 -12.96 -9.05 8.92
C LEU A 297 -13.60 -9.80 10.10
N SER A 298 -14.95 -9.97 10.08
CA SER A 298 -15.69 -10.67 11.15
C SER A 298 -15.28 -12.14 11.25
N ALA A 299 -14.86 -12.75 10.15
CA ALA A 299 -14.26 -14.09 10.14
C ALA A 299 -12.80 -14.11 10.64
N GLY A 300 -12.22 -12.98 11.00
CA GLY A 300 -10.82 -12.81 11.41
C GLY A 300 -9.84 -12.82 10.23
N GLY A 301 -10.27 -12.35 9.06
CA GLY A 301 -9.43 -12.17 7.88
C GLY A 301 -8.45 -11.00 8.04
N THR A 302 -7.32 -11.06 7.36
CA THR A 302 -6.32 -9.99 7.35
C THR A 302 -6.66 -8.93 6.33
N ILE A 303 -6.82 -7.68 6.77
CA ILE A 303 -7.08 -6.52 5.90
C ILE A 303 -5.79 -5.73 5.70
N LEU A 304 -5.51 -5.39 4.45
CA LEU A 304 -4.37 -4.58 4.01
C LEU A 304 -4.91 -3.30 3.38
N PHE A 305 -4.49 -2.14 3.86
CA PHE A 305 -4.93 -0.87 3.29
C PHE A 305 -4.43 -0.73 1.86
N GLY A 306 -5.32 -0.35 0.94
CA GLY A 306 -5.01 -0.07 -0.45
C GLY A 306 -6.00 0.92 -1.06
N THR A 307 -5.61 1.66 -2.08
CA THR A 307 -6.42 2.72 -2.68
C THR A 307 -6.59 2.65 -4.19
N ASP A 308 -5.73 1.89 -4.86
CA ASP A 308 -5.66 1.84 -6.32
C ASP A 308 -5.35 3.20 -6.99
N VAL A 309 -4.69 4.12 -6.22
CA VAL A 309 -4.26 5.42 -6.78
C VAL A 309 -3.19 5.23 -7.84
N GLY A 310 -3.25 6.06 -8.87
CA GLY A 310 -2.41 5.94 -10.06
C GLY A 310 -3.19 5.35 -11.23
N PHE A 311 -4.00 4.31 -11.02
CA PHE A 311 -5.07 3.93 -11.93
C PHE A 311 -6.25 4.90 -11.77
N GLN A 312 -6.76 5.13 -10.56
CA GLN A 312 -7.73 6.18 -10.28
C GLN A 312 -7.02 7.47 -9.84
N SER A 313 -7.58 8.63 -10.24
CA SER A 313 -6.96 9.95 -10.04
C SER A 313 -7.31 10.66 -8.72
N ARG A 314 -8.15 10.06 -7.88
CA ARG A 314 -8.51 10.61 -6.59
C ARG A 314 -7.47 10.20 -5.55
N TYR A 315 -6.54 11.09 -5.24
CA TYR A 315 -5.46 10.83 -4.29
C TYR A 315 -5.85 11.05 -2.83
N ASP A 316 -6.92 11.81 -2.56
CA ASP A 316 -7.43 12.06 -1.20
C ASP A 316 -7.99 10.77 -0.58
N THR A 317 -7.35 10.32 0.48
CA THR A 317 -7.66 9.04 1.15
C THR A 317 -8.82 9.12 2.13
N ARG A 318 -9.40 10.30 2.41
CA ARG A 318 -10.49 10.46 3.40
C ARG A 318 -11.66 9.54 3.13
N GLN A 319 -12.08 9.47 1.88
CA GLN A 319 -13.23 8.64 1.50
C GLN A 319 -12.97 7.13 1.70
N GLU A 320 -11.72 6.67 1.52
CA GLU A 320 -11.37 5.28 1.83
C GLU A 320 -11.54 4.99 3.32
N TYR A 321 -11.06 5.88 4.19
CA TYR A 321 -11.24 5.76 5.63
C TYR A 321 -12.71 5.81 6.05
N GLU A 322 -13.53 6.69 5.46
CA GLU A 322 -14.97 6.78 5.69
C GLU A 322 -15.69 5.47 5.32
N PHE A 323 -15.36 4.87 4.18
CA PHE A 323 -15.95 3.60 3.77
C PHE A 323 -15.48 2.44 4.65
N MET A 324 -14.19 2.37 4.96
CA MET A 324 -13.65 1.34 5.85
C MET A 324 -14.29 1.44 7.25
N ALA A 325 -14.52 2.63 7.78
CA ALA A 325 -15.13 2.85 9.10
C ALA A 325 -16.58 2.33 9.22
N ARG A 326 -17.23 2.03 8.11
CA ARG A 326 -18.56 1.37 8.10
C ARG A 326 -18.47 -0.13 8.47
N ALA A 327 -17.27 -0.70 8.39
CA ALA A 327 -16.98 -2.11 8.69
C ALA A 327 -15.93 -2.30 9.78
N MET A 328 -15.09 -1.31 10.04
CA MET A 328 -13.89 -1.41 10.88
C MET A 328 -13.85 -0.30 11.92
N SER A 329 -13.32 -0.60 13.08
CA SER A 329 -12.91 0.42 14.06
C SER A 329 -11.65 1.16 13.59
N TRP A 330 -11.38 2.34 14.15
CA TRP A 330 -10.16 3.09 13.85
C TRP A 330 -8.88 2.29 14.15
N ARG A 331 -8.92 1.40 15.14
CA ARG A 331 -7.78 0.52 15.49
C ARG A 331 -7.51 -0.54 14.42
N GLU A 332 -8.55 -1.11 13.86
CA GLU A 332 -8.45 -2.07 12.76
C GLU A 332 -7.99 -1.37 11.47
N ILE A 333 -8.43 -0.13 11.23
CA ILE A 333 -7.90 0.69 10.13
C ILE A 333 -6.41 0.99 10.36
N LEU A 334 -5.99 1.38 11.58
CA LEU A 334 -4.57 1.56 11.90
C LEU A 334 -3.78 0.25 11.71
N ALA A 335 -4.35 -0.90 12.08
CA ALA A 335 -3.73 -2.20 11.85
C ALA A 335 -3.51 -2.47 10.36
N SER A 336 -4.52 -2.19 9.52
CA SER A 336 -4.42 -2.38 8.06
C SER A 336 -3.38 -1.47 7.39
N LEU A 337 -3.11 -0.31 8.00
CA LEU A 337 -2.10 0.66 7.56
C LEU A 337 -0.67 0.32 8.07
N THR A 338 -0.52 -0.47 9.13
CA THR A 338 0.76 -0.59 9.84
C THR A 338 1.16 -2.03 10.13
N THR A 339 0.59 -2.66 11.16
CA THR A 339 1.02 -3.97 11.65
C THR A 339 0.63 -5.12 10.73
N ASN A 340 -0.55 -5.07 10.11
CA ASN A 340 -0.99 -6.13 9.20
C ASN A 340 -0.05 -6.26 7.98
N PRO A 341 0.21 -5.20 7.17
CA PRO A 341 1.11 -5.34 6.04
C PRO A 341 2.56 -5.64 6.46
N SER A 342 3.02 -5.10 7.60
CA SER A 342 4.35 -5.40 8.13
C SER A 342 4.52 -6.89 8.46
N GLY A 343 3.53 -7.50 9.11
CA GLY A 343 3.52 -8.93 9.40
C GLY A 343 3.32 -9.77 8.14
N PHE A 344 2.36 -9.41 7.33
CA PHE A 344 1.97 -10.15 6.12
C PHE A 344 3.12 -10.24 5.10
N PHE A 345 3.79 -9.12 4.82
CA PHE A 345 4.92 -9.05 3.88
C PHE A 345 6.28 -9.24 4.55
N THR A 346 6.32 -9.87 5.71
CA THR A 346 7.54 -10.26 6.44
C THR A 346 8.56 -9.10 6.58
N SER A 347 8.07 -7.98 7.11
CA SER A 347 8.88 -6.79 7.42
C SER A 347 8.86 -6.49 8.93
N PRO A 348 9.40 -7.37 9.80
CA PRO A 348 9.14 -7.39 11.25
C PRO A 348 9.68 -6.19 12.00
N ASN A 349 10.55 -5.39 11.41
CA ASN A 349 11.11 -4.18 12.02
C ASN A 349 10.36 -2.89 11.63
N ARG A 350 9.11 -3.01 11.17
CA ARG A 350 8.22 -1.90 10.78
C ARG A 350 6.83 -2.09 11.41
N GLY A 351 5.96 -1.11 11.25
CA GLY A 351 4.55 -1.19 11.64
C GLY A 351 4.26 -0.89 13.11
N THR A 352 5.28 -0.64 13.94
CA THR A 352 5.12 -0.22 15.35
C THR A 352 6.09 0.89 15.71
N VAL A 353 5.74 1.70 16.73
CA VAL A 353 6.59 2.76 17.28
C VAL A 353 7.24 2.24 18.56
N ALA A 354 8.40 1.61 18.42
CA ALA A 354 9.15 1.02 19.54
C ALA A 354 10.66 1.14 19.31
N SER A 355 11.44 1.12 20.39
CA SER A 355 12.90 1.12 20.30
C SER A 355 13.41 -0.05 19.46
N GLY A 356 14.39 0.20 18.59
CA GLY A 356 14.96 -0.76 17.64
C GLY A 356 14.21 -0.91 16.33
N MET A 357 12.97 -0.40 16.23
CA MET A 357 12.20 -0.41 15.00
C MET A 357 12.71 0.64 13.99
N ARG A 358 12.42 0.44 12.71
CA ARG A 358 12.69 1.43 11.67
C ARG A 358 11.93 2.72 11.96
N ALA A 359 12.58 3.84 11.76
CA ALA A 359 11.98 5.15 11.96
C ALA A 359 11.13 5.56 10.75
N ASP A 360 10.08 4.76 10.49
CA ASP A 360 8.99 5.05 9.57
C ASP A 360 7.83 5.52 10.42
N LEU A 361 7.51 6.82 10.36
CA LEU A 361 6.58 7.48 11.28
C LEU A 361 5.66 8.43 10.51
N VAL A 362 4.44 8.59 11.02
CA VAL A 362 3.47 9.59 10.57
C VAL A 362 3.08 10.47 11.75
N ILE A 363 3.04 11.78 11.52
CA ILE A 363 2.51 12.77 12.45
C ILE A 363 1.18 13.28 11.89
N LEU A 364 0.11 13.14 12.65
CA LEU A 364 -1.26 13.53 12.28
C LEU A 364 -1.68 14.81 13.03
N ASN A 365 -2.42 15.70 12.36
CA ASN A 365 -3.02 16.92 12.93
C ASN A 365 -4.39 16.68 13.61
N GLY A 366 -4.74 15.44 13.90
CA GLY A 366 -5.98 15.07 14.60
C GLY A 366 -5.89 13.62 15.08
N ASP A 367 -6.72 13.27 16.05
CA ASP A 367 -6.77 11.93 16.62
C ASP A 367 -7.72 11.03 15.80
N PRO A 368 -7.23 9.92 15.19
CA PRO A 368 -8.08 8.97 14.49
C PRO A 368 -9.11 8.27 15.40
N ALA A 369 -8.89 8.28 16.71
CA ALA A 369 -9.85 7.75 17.68
C ALA A 369 -11.10 8.61 17.80
N GLU A 370 -10.99 9.92 17.51
CA GLU A 370 -12.12 10.86 17.50
C GLU A 370 -12.83 10.90 16.14
N ASP A 371 -12.04 10.85 15.04
CA ASP A 371 -12.54 10.91 13.67
C ASP A 371 -11.56 10.16 12.76
N VAL A 372 -12.01 9.11 12.12
CA VAL A 372 -11.17 8.28 11.23
C VAL A 372 -10.59 9.07 10.05
N THR A 373 -11.21 10.15 9.63
CA THR A 373 -10.70 11.03 8.57
C THR A 373 -9.42 11.76 8.97
N ASN A 374 -9.08 11.76 10.27
CA ASN A 374 -7.82 12.30 10.78
C ASN A 374 -6.59 11.51 10.32
N PHE A 375 -6.75 10.25 9.88
CA PHE A 375 -5.68 9.54 9.18
C PHE A 375 -5.21 10.26 7.92
N ALA A 376 -6.07 11.04 7.26
CA ALA A 376 -5.71 11.83 6.09
C ALA A 376 -5.13 13.23 6.42
N LYS A 377 -5.16 13.66 7.69
CA LYS A 377 -4.65 14.97 8.12
C LYS A 377 -3.17 14.89 8.53
N VAL A 378 -2.33 14.48 7.59
CA VAL A 378 -0.90 14.27 7.84
C VAL A 378 -0.17 15.62 7.96
N SER A 379 0.55 15.80 9.06
CA SER A 379 1.46 16.92 9.31
C SER A 379 2.85 16.65 8.75
N ALA A 380 3.33 15.42 8.93
CA ALA A 380 4.63 15.00 8.42
C ALA A 380 4.70 13.48 8.21
N THR A 381 5.49 13.07 7.25
CA THR A 381 5.83 11.67 6.96
C THR A 381 7.33 11.50 7.03
N ILE A 382 7.79 10.53 7.80
CA ILE A 382 9.20 10.21 8.05
C ILE A 382 9.43 8.77 7.60
N ARG A 383 10.43 8.57 6.75
CA ARG A 383 10.88 7.25 6.31
C ARG A 383 12.37 7.08 6.62
N ASP A 384 12.72 5.98 7.28
CA ASP A 384 14.12 5.70 7.66
C ASP A 384 14.76 6.89 8.38
N GLY A 385 14.01 7.58 9.24
CA GLY A 385 14.47 8.77 9.97
C GLY A 385 14.55 10.06 9.16
N ASN A 386 14.26 10.02 7.85
CA ASN A 386 14.28 11.19 6.99
C ASN A 386 12.86 11.73 6.78
N LEU A 387 12.72 13.04 6.89
CA LEU A 387 11.47 13.73 6.57
C LEU A 387 11.25 13.68 5.04
N ILE A 388 10.23 12.97 4.59
CA ILE A 388 9.87 12.84 3.17
C ILE A 388 8.65 13.68 2.79
N TYR A 389 7.94 14.21 3.79
CA TYR A 389 6.85 15.18 3.61
C TYR A 389 6.66 16.01 4.88
N SER A 390 6.33 17.29 4.71
CA SER A 390 5.85 18.18 5.76
C SER A 390 4.79 19.12 5.17
N SER A 391 3.70 19.33 5.90
CA SER A 391 2.64 20.26 5.52
C SER A 391 3.00 21.73 5.75
N GLN A 392 4.20 22.03 6.23
CA GLN A 392 4.73 23.39 6.49
C GLN A 392 5.81 23.74 5.50
#